data_34a549fdc6faa526929ba11806709a8b
#
_entry.id   34a549fdc6faa526929ba11806709a8b
#
_cell.length_a   1.000
_cell.length_b   1.000
_cell.length_c   1.000
_cell.angle_alpha   90.00
_cell.angle_beta   90.00
_cell.angle_gamma   90.00
#
_symmetry.space_group_name_H-M   'P 1'
#
loop_
_entity.id
_entity.type
_entity.pdbx_description
1 polymer ?
#
loop_
_entity_poly.entity_id
_entity_poly.type
_entity_poly.pdbx_seq_one_letter_code
_entity_poly.pdbx_strand_id
1 'polypeptide(L)'
;MNDTRRHTMTSLLLRLKEIAQKHPIFVILSIAFILRLIAAILINDQSFGKDHFLYFEMPNAWLDNSEYQNNHSYTEPQGISLFYLSLNYAWLAILKFLGINNVAWLTFLCQLLHAFISLFIISFGYRITELISNKRTGIMVACALTFFWFMPFVSAYTTPAFVCIIFLMYATLVILRQEINRYESKSINVHRTSFIIAGFFLGLGFSTYYMCMPYILGIII
;
A
#
# COMPACT_ATOMS: atom_id res chain seq x y z
N MET A 1 15.47 -42.70 10.08
CA MET A 1 14.68 -41.69 9.34
C MET A 1 14.45 -40.38 10.12
N ASN A 2 14.68 -40.29 11.42
CA ASN A 2 14.52 -39.05 12.21
C ASN A 2 15.74 -38.12 12.21
N ASP A 3 16.96 -38.61 12.04
CA ASP A 3 18.18 -37.81 12.19
C ASP A 3 18.44 -36.90 10.98
N THR A 4 18.18 -37.39 9.77
CA THR A 4 18.34 -36.59 8.55
C THR A 4 17.35 -35.42 8.51
N ARG A 5 16.12 -35.58 9.01
CA ARG A 5 15.11 -34.51 9.13
C ARG A 5 15.54 -33.46 10.16
N ARG A 6 16.13 -33.86 11.27
CA ARG A 6 16.65 -32.92 12.30
C ARG A 6 17.81 -32.08 11.75
N HIS A 7 18.76 -32.69 11.05
CA HIS A 7 19.87 -31.94 10.43
C HIS A 7 19.41 -30.96 9.37
N THR A 8 18.44 -31.33 8.52
CA THR A 8 17.88 -30.43 7.50
C THR A 8 17.11 -29.27 8.14
N MET A 9 16.36 -29.51 9.21
CA MET A 9 15.59 -28.47 9.91
C MET A 9 16.52 -27.49 10.65
N THR A 10 17.59 -27.98 11.25
CA THR A 10 18.59 -27.14 11.94
C THR A 10 19.35 -26.27 10.95
N SER A 11 19.75 -26.81 9.78
CA SER A 11 20.42 -26.04 8.74
C SER A 11 19.51 -24.97 8.10
N LEU A 12 18.22 -25.25 7.94
CA LEU A 12 17.21 -24.26 7.50
C LEU A 12 17.03 -23.13 8.50
N LEU A 13 16.93 -23.45 9.78
CA LEU A 13 16.81 -22.44 10.84
C LEU A 13 18.04 -21.55 10.95
N LEU A 14 19.25 -22.09 10.80
CA LEU A 14 20.49 -21.33 10.74
C LEU A 14 20.53 -20.37 9.55
N ARG A 15 20.17 -20.83 8.37
CA ARG A 15 20.09 -19.99 7.16
C ARG A 15 19.03 -18.87 7.31
N LEU A 16 17.85 -19.18 7.86
CA LEU A 16 16.82 -18.16 8.13
C LEU A 16 17.32 -17.12 9.13
N LYS A 17 18.05 -17.54 10.17
CA LYS A 17 18.66 -16.63 11.14
C LYS A 17 19.70 -15.71 10.49
N GLU A 18 20.56 -16.23 9.62
CA GLU A 18 21.54 -15.45 8.87
C GLU A 18 20.86 -14.42 7.94
N ILE A 19 19.81 -14.84 7.20
CA ILE A 19 19.04 -13.94 6.35
C ILE A 19 18.34 -12.85 7.16
N ALA A 20 17.75 -13.21 8.30
CA ALA A 20 17.10 -12.27 9.20
C ALA A 20 18.07 -11.24 9.82
N GLN A 21 19.30 -11.65 10.11
CA GLN A 21 20.32 -10.73 10.59
C GLN A 21 20.85 -9.81 9.49
N LYS A 22 21.01 -10.33 8.26
CA LYS A 22 21.54 -9.58 7.13
C LYS A 22 20.51 -8.64 6.49
N HIS A 23 19.26 -9.08 6.38
CA HIS A 23 18.18 -8.36 5.71
C HIS A 23 16.87 -8.37 6.54
N PRO A 24 16.84 -7.75 7.73
CA PRO A 24 15.68 -7.85 8.63
C PRO A 24 14.39 -7.29 8.01
N ILE A 25 14.48 -6.22 7.23
CA ILE A 25 13.29 -5.63 6.58
C ILE A 25 12.65 -6.59 5.57
N PHE A 26 13.45 -7.38 4.84
CA PHE A 26 12.91 -8.34 3.87
C PHE A 26 12.10 -9.45 4.57
N VAL A 27 12.58 -9.93 5.72
CA VAL A 27 11.87 -10.93 6.52
C VAL A 27 10.57 -10.35 7.06
N ILE A 28 10.59 -9.12 7.57
CA ILE A 28 9.39 -8.44 8.07
C ILE A 28 8.36 -8.26 6.95
N LEU A 29 8.78 -7.82 5.76
CA LEU A 29 7.89 -7.66 4.61
C LEU A 29 7.29 -8.99 4.14
N SER A 30 8.07 -10.08 4.17
CA SER A 30 7.58 -11.42 3.83
C SER A 30 6.51 -11.89 4.82
N ILE A 31 6.74 -11.72 6.11
CA ILE A 31 5.75 -12.04 7.16
C ILE A 31 4.51 -11.15 7.00
N ALA A 32 4.72 -9.85 6.76
CA ALA A 32 3.64 -8.91 6.54
C ALA A 32 2.77 -9.29 5.35
N PHE A 33 3.37 -9.74 4.26
CA PHE A 33 2.65 -10.20 3.07
C PHE A 33 1.82 -11.46 3.36
N ILE A 34 2.39 -12.44 4.07
CA ILE A 34 1.67 -13.66 4.46
C ILE A 34 0.45 -13.32 5.33
N LEU A 35 0.62 -12.44 6.34
CA LEU A 35 -0.48 -12.02 7.21
C LEU A 35 -1.61 -11.32 6.42
N ARG A 36 -1.25 -10.47 5.45
CA ARG A 36 -2.20 -9.77 4.58
C ARG A 36 -2.89 -10.70 3.60
N LEU A 37 -2.15 -11.69 3.09
CA LEU A 37 -2.74 -12.73 2.23
C LEU A 37 -3.80 -13.54 3.00
N ILE A 38 -3.49 -13.95 4.24
CA ILE A 38 -4.45 -14.62 5.11
C ILE A 38 -5.67 -13.72 5.36
N ALA A 39 -5.44 -12.44 5.66
CA ALA A 39 -6.52 -11.47 5.84
C ALA A 39 -7.40 -11.34 4.59
N ALA A 40 -6.79 -11.22 3.40
CA ALA A 40 -7.53 -11.13 2.14
C ALA A 40 -8.40 -12.38 1.88
N ILE A 41 -7.89 -13.58 2.20
CA ILE A 41 -8.67 -14.83 2.09
C ILE A 41 -9.85 -14.84 3.06
N LEU A 42 -9.65 -14.35 4.30
CA LEU A 42 -10.71 -14.34 5.33
C LEU A 42 -11.80 -13.31 5.05
N ILE A 43 -11.46 -12.22 4.34
CA ILE A 43 -12.38 -11.10 4.05
C ILE A 43 -13.15 -11.32 2.75
N ASN A 44 -12.75 -12.26 1.89
CA ASN A 44 -13.20 -12.40 0.50
C ASN A 44 -14.72 -12.32 0.28
N ASP A 45 -15.55 -12.66 1.28
CA ASP A 45 -17.01 -12.62 1.19
C ASP A 45 -17.64 -11.42 1.92
N GLN A 46 -16.84 -10.54 2.51
CA GLN A 46 -17.36 -9.41 3.30
C GLN A 46 -17.20 -8.09 2.55
N SER A 47 -18.26 -7.61 1.95
CA SER A 47 -18.35 -6.25 1.43
C SER A 47 -18.47 -5.26 2.60
N PHE A 48 -17.38 -4.59 2.94
CA PHE A 48 -17.39 -3.58 3.99
C PHE A 48 -17.68 -2.19 3.42
N GLY A 49 -18.94 -1.74 3.59
CA GLY A 49 -19.32 -0.35 3.48
C GLY A 49 -19.36 0.26 2.08
N LYS A 50 -19.55 1.57 2.05
CA LYS A 50 -19.69 2.37 0.84
C LYS A 50 -18.47 2.32 -0.08
N ASP A 51 -17.27 2.14 0.47
CA ASP A 51 -16.02 2.16 -0.32
C ASP A 51 -15.92 0.96 -1.25
N HIS A 52 -16.31 -0.23 -0.84
CA HIS A 52 -16.32 -1.41 -1.70
C HIS A 52 -17.28 -1.22 -2.88
N PHE A 53 -18.48 -0.73 -2.59
CA PHE A 53 -19.48 -0.43 -3.61
C PHE A 53 -18.94 0.58 -4.63
N LEU A 54 -18.39 1.69 -4.16
CA LEU A 54 -17.95 2.79 -5.02
C LEU A 54 -16.71 2.44 -5.86
N TYR A 55 -15.76 1.73 -5.28
CA TYR A 55 -14.46 1.51 -5.92
C TYR A 55 -14.28 0.12 -6.53
N PHE A 56 -15.20 -0.80 -6.30
CA PHE A 56 -15.19 -2.11 -6.90
C PHE A 56 -16.46 -2.39 -7.72
N GLU A 57 -17.65 -2.34 -7.13
CA GLU A 57 -18.89 -2.72 -7.82
C GLU A 57 -19.22 -1.76 -8.96
N MET A 58 -19.10 -0.47 -8.74
CA MET A 58 -19.37 0.55 -9.74
C MET A 58 -18.47 0.44 -10.98
N PRO A 59 -17.11 0.39 -10.87
CA PRO A 59 -16.25 0.14 -12.03
C PRO A 59 -16.50 -1.19 -12.70
N ASN A 60 -16.84 -2.23 -11.96
CA ASN A 60 -17.16 -3.54 -12.52
C ASN A 60 -18.45 -3.49 -13.34
N ALA A 61 -19.49 -2.82 -12.85
CA ALA A 61 -20.75 -2.62 -13.57
C ALA A 61 -20.56 -1.79 -14.86
N TRP A 62 -19.69 -0.79 -14.84
CA TRP A 62 -19.35 -0.01 -16.05
C TRP A 62 -18.69 -0.88 -17.13
N LEU A 63 -17.86 -1.84 -16.75
CA LEU A 63 -17.22 -2.76 -17.69
C LEU A 63 -18.20 -3.78 -18.28
N ASP A 64 -19.25 -4.14 -17.55
CA ASP A 64 -20.24 -5.15 -18.00
C ASP A 64 -21.38 -4.55 -18.81
N ASN A 65 -21.39 -3.22 -19.06
CA ASN A 65 -22.50 -2.51 -19.69
C ASN A 65 -23.88 -2.89 -19.09
N SER A 66 -23.90 -3.22 -17.79
CA SER A 66 -25.11 -3.66 -17.11
C SER A 66 -26.10 -2.51 -16.93
N GLU A 67 -27.39 -2.82 -16.80
CA GLU A 67 -28.48 -1.86 -16.58
C GLU A 67 -28.30 -0.95 -15.35
N TYR A 68 -27.29 -1.22 -14.53
CA TYR A 68 -26.83 -0.35 -13.45
C TYR A 68 -26.47 1.07 -13.93
N GLN A 69 -26.12 1.26 -15.21
CA GLN A 69 -25.91 2.60 -15.80
C GLN A 69 -27.16 3.48 -15.78
N ASN A 70 -28.35 2.88 -15.77
CA ASN A 70 -29.61 3.62 -15.79
C ASN A 70 -30.10 4.06 -14.41
N ASN A 71 -29.47 3.59 -13.33
CA ASN A 71 -29.80 4.02 -11.98
C ASN A 71 -28.97 5.26 -11.62
N HIS A 72 -29.60 6.42 -11.57
CA HIS A 72 -28.96 7.74 -11.29
C HIS A 72 -28.02 7.75 -10.07
N SER A 73 -28.19 6.83 -9.12
CA SER A 73 -27.33 6.68 -7.95
C SER A 73 -25.90 6.24 -8.30
N TYR A 74 -25.67 5.69 -9.48
CA TYR A 74 -24.36 5.16 -9.93
C TYR A 74 -23.67 6.07 -10.94
N THR A 75 -24.36 7.09 -11.45
CA THR A 75 -23.84 7.98 -12.51
C THR A 75 -23.17 9.23 -11.96
N GLU A 76 -23.45 9.61 -10.71
CA GLU A 76 -22.89 10.81 -10.09
C GLU A 76 -22.06 10.46 -8.85
N PRO A 77 -20.75 10.29 -9.01
CA PRO A 77 -19.85 10.07 -7.86
C PRO A 77 -19.67 11.37 -7.09
N GLN A 78 -20.67 11.73 -6.28
CA GLN A 78 -20.60 12.92 -5.42
C GLN A 78 -19.50 12.76 -4.35
N GLY A 79 -18.47 13.59 -4.43
CA GLY A 79 -17.37 13.63 -3.46
C GLY A 79 -16.35 12.48 -3.55
N ILE A 80 -16.33 11.74 -4.67
CA ILE A 80 -15.42 10.60 -4.87
C ILE A 80 -14.24 11.02 -5.72
N SER A 81 -13.07 10.48 -5.38
CA SER A 81 -11.87 10.63 -6.20
C SER A 81 -11.99 9.85 -7.51
N LEU A 82 -12.11 10.56 -8.63
CA LEU A 82 -12.09 9.96 -9.97
C LEU A 82 -10.75 9.28 -10.27
N PHE A 83 -9.66 9.75 -9.70
CA PHE A 83 -8.33 9.17 -9.93
C PHE A 83 -8.25 7.74 -9.37
N TYR A 84 -8.65 7.53 -8.12
CA TYR A 84 -8.62 6.19 -7.53
C TYR A 84 -9.66 5.25 -8.17
N LEU A 85 -10.81 5.78 -8.53
CA LEU A 85 -11.84 5.05 -9.27
C LEU A 85 -11.32 4.55 -10.62
N SER A 86 -10.62 5.42 -11.39
CA SER A 86 -10.04 5.05 -12.69
C SER A 86 -8.91 4.04 -12.57
N LEU A 87 -8.13 4.05 -11.48
CA LEU A 87 -7.13 3.02 -11.21
C LEU A 87 -7.78 1.64 -11.02
N ASN A 88 -8.84 1.57 -10.22
CA ASN A 88 -9.58 0.32 -10.02
C ASN A 88 -10.27 -0.14 -11.30
N TYR A 89 -10.87 0.78 -12.07
CA TYR A 89 -11.44 0.48 -13.38
C TYR A 89 -10.40 -0.13 -14.33
N ALA A 90 -9.23 0.49 -14.45
CA ALA A 90 -8.14 -0.01 -15.28
C ALA A 90 -7.67 -1.40 -14.84
N TRP A 91 -7.54 -1.63 -13.52
CA TRP A 91 -7.18 -2.94 -12.98
C TRP A 91 -8.21 -4.01 -13.32
N LEU A 92 -9.50 -3.72 -13.08
CA LEU A 92 -10.59 -4.65 -13.42
C LEU A 92 -10.67 -4.92 -14.92
N ALA A 93 -10.45 -3.89 -15.76
CA ALA A 93 -10.41 -4.06 -17.22
C ALA A 93 -9.28 -5.02 -17.65
N ILE A 94 -8.10 -4.92 -17.04
CA ILE A 94 -6.99 -5.85 -17.28
C ILE A 94 -7.37 -7.27 -16.88
N LEU A 95 -7.97 -7.47 -15.71
CA LEU A 95 -8.37 -8.79 -15.23
C LEU A 95 -9.43 -9.43 -16.13
N LYS A 96 -10.44 -8.66 -16.57
CA LYS A 96 -11.46 -9.14 -17.51
C LYS A 96 -10.88 -9.43 -18.90
N PHE A 97 -9.94 -8.62 -19.38
CA PHE A 97 -9.21 -8.91 -20.61
C PHE A 97 -8.44 -10.23 -20.54
N LEU A 98 -7.93 -10.60 -19.35
CA LEU A 98 -7.29 -11.90 -19.11
C LEU A 98 -8.30 -13.06 -18.98
N GLY A 99 -9.60 -12.79 -19.16
CA GLY A 99 -10.65 -13.79 -19.08
C GLY A 99 -11.19 -14.10 -17.67
N ILE A 100 -10.82 -13.30 -16.67
CA ILE A 100 -11.31 -13.46 -15.30
C ILE A 100 -12.61 -12.69 -15.15
N ASN A 101 -13.76 -13.39 -15.24
CA ASN A 101 -15.09 -12.77 -15.16
C ASN A 101 -15.84 -13.09 -13.86
N ASN A 102 -15.31 -14.03 -13.06
CA ASN A 102 -15.93 -14.40 -11.79
C ASN A 102 -15.71 -13.29 -10.74
N VAL A 103 -16.81 -12.76 -10.20
CA VAL A 103 -16.80 -11.63 -9.24
C VAL A 103 -15.98 -11.94 -8.00
N ALA A 104 -16.05 -13.16 -7.47
CA ALA A 104 -15.27 -13.55 -6.29
C ALA A 104 -13.76 -13.49 -6.55
N TRP A 105 -13.31 -13.96 -7.73
CA TRP A 105 -11.91 -13.84 -8.13
C TRP A 105 -11.48 -12.40 -8.38
N LEU A 106 -12.34 -11.58 -8.99
CA LEU A 106 -12.07 -10.15 -9.21
C LEU A 106 -11.90 -9.42 -7.86
N THR A 107 -12.81 -9.67 -6.92
CA THR A 107 -12.72 -9.10 -5.56
C THR A 107 -11.43 -9.52 -4.87
N PHE A 108 -11.13 -10.82 -4.87
CA PHE A 108 -9.92 -11.34 -4.25
C PHE A 108 -8.65 -10.75 -4.86
N LEU A 109 -8.56 -10.62 -6.18
CA LEU A 109 -7.40 -10.05 -6.86
C LEU A 109 -7.26 -8.53 -6.60
N CYS A 110 -8.35 -7.80 -6.44
CA CYS A 110 -8.31 -6.41 -5.99
C CYS A 110 -7.79 -6.31 -4.56
N GLN A 111 -8.26 -7.14 -3.65
CA GLN A 111 -7.79 -7.22 -2.27
C GLN A 111 -6.30 -7.60 -2.20
N LEU A 112 -5.89 -8.57 -3.01
CA LEU A 112 -4.49 -8.99 -3.10
C LEU A 112 -3.58 -7.87 -3.60
N LEU A 113 -4.03 -7.10 -4.60
CA LEU A 113 -3.30 -5.93 -5.08
C LEU A 113 -3.11 -4.90 -3.96
N HIS A 114 -4.18 -4.58 -3.22
CA HIS A 114 -4.11 -3.63 -2.10
C HIS A 114 -3.22 -4.15 -0.97
N ALA A 115 -3.33 -5.43 -0.63
CA ALA A 115 -2.45 -6.09 0.31
C ALA A 115 -0.97 -5.97 -0.09
N PHE A 116 -0.65 -6.18 -1.37
CA PHE A 116 0.71 -6.01 -1.90
C PHE A 116 1.18 -4.55 -1.84
N ILE A 117 0.36 -3.62 -2.33
CA ILE A 117 0.69 -2.19 -2.33
C ILE A 117 0.89 -1.66 -0.90
N SER A 118 0.15 -2.18 0.08
CA SER A 118 0.28 -1.78 1.49
C SER A 118 1.65 -2.10 2.11
N LEU A 119 2.44 -3.00 1.53
CA LEU A 119 3.81 -3.28 1.97
C LEU A 119 4.72 -2.06 1.83
N PHE A 120 4.41 -1.16 0.89
CA PHE A 120 5.15 0.10 0.75
C PHE A 120 5.01 0.99 1.98
N ILE A 121 3.87 0.93 2.70
CA ILE A 121 3.68 1.67 3.97
C ILE A 121 4.72 1.21 5.00
N ILE A 122 4.94 -0.10 5.12
CA ILE A 122 5.93 -0.66 6.04
C ILE A 122 7.35 -0.27 5.60
N SER A 123 7.64 -0.38 4.30
CA SER A 123 8.94 -0.05 3.74
C SER A 123 9.29 1.43 3.92
N PHE A 124 8.34 2.33 3.62
CA PHE A 124 8.55 3.77 3.79
C PHE A 124 8.58 4.17 5.27
N GLY A 125 7.71 3.59 6.11
CA GLY A 125 7.75 3.80 7.56
C GLY A 125 9.10 3.42 8.17
N TYR A 126 9.64 2.26 7.78
CA TYR A 126 10.99 1.85 8.13
C TYR A 126 12.03 2.90 7.71
N ARG A 127 12.02 3.30 6.42
CA ARG A 127 13.01 4.22 5.86
C ARG A 127 12.96 5.62 6.47
N ILE A 128 11.76 6.17 6.66
CA ILE A 128 11.57 7.48 7.30
C ILE A 128 12.13 7.44 8.73
N THR A 129 11.79 6.39 9.48
CA THR A 129 12.23 6.26 10.87
C THR A 129 13.75 6.00 10.96
N GLU A 130 14.32 5.21 10.04
CA GLU A 130 15.76 4.97 9.96
C GLU A 130 16.53 6.28 9.72
N LEU A 131 15.99 7.17 8.87
CA LEU A 131 16.60 8.48 8.58
C LEU A 131 16.51 9.45 9.75
N ILE A 132 15.40 9.48 10.49
CA ILE A 132 15.21 10.41 11.61
C ILE A 132 15.97 9.94 12.86
N SER A 133 16.09 8.64 13.08
CA SER A 133 16.61 8.06 14.30
C SER A 133 17.74 7.07 14.01
N ASN A 134 17.40 5.79 13.92
CA ASN A 134 18.37 4.72 13.68
C ASN A 134 17.68 3.46 13.12
N LYS A 135 18.49 2.52 12.64
CA LYS A 135 18.03 1.25 12.08
C LYS A 135 17.18 0.42 13.06
N ARG A 136 17.48 0.45 14.36
CA ARG A 136 16.71 -0.31 15.36
C ARG A 136 15.29 0.22 15.47
N THR A 137 15.14 1.53 15.59
CA THR A 137 13.83 2.18 15.68
C THR A 137 13.03 1.95 14.38
N GLY A 138 13.69 2.00 13.21
CA GLY A 138 13.06 1.64 11.93
C GLY A 138 12.50 0.22 11.92
N ILE A 139 13.26 -0.77 12.42
CA ILE A 139 12.79 -2.15 12.55
C ILE A 139 11.59 -2.25 13.50
N MET A 140 11.63 -1.54 14.64
CA MET A 140 10.49 -1.54 15.58
C MET A 140 9.22 -0.99 14.94
N VAL A 141 9.33 0.11 14.18
CA VAL A 141 8.18 0.68 13.45
C VAL A 141 7.68 -0.29 12.36
N ALA A 142 8.58 -0.92 11.61
CA ALA A 142 8.21 -1.92 10.61
C ALA A 142 7.47 -3.11 11.25
N CYS A 143 7.95 -3.61 12.40
CA CYS A 143 7.26 -4.64 13.17
C CYS A 143 5.90 -4.16 13.67
N ALA A 144 5.80 -2.95 14.23
CA ALA A 144 4.54 -2.39 14.69
C ALA A 144 3.52 -2.32 13.54
N LEU A 145 3.90 -1.79 12.37
CA LEU A 145 3.05 -1.72 11.18
C LEU A 145 2.67 -3.09 10.61
N THR A 146 3.47 -4.12 10.88
CA THR A 146 3.19 -5.49 10.44
C THR A 146 2.20 -6.20 11.36
N PHE A 147 2.42 -6.11 12.67
CA PHE A 147 1.71 -6.91 13.67
C PHE A 147 0.56 -6.17 14.35
N PHE A 148 0.38 -4.87 14.09
CA PHE A 148 -0.74 -4.14 14.67
C PHE A 148 -2.06 -4.78 14.21
N TRP A 149 -2.88 -5.22 15.15
CA TRP A 149 -3.96 -6.19 14.95
C TRP A 149 -4.92 -5.90 13.79
N PHE A 150 -5.23 -4.64 13.52
CA PHE A 150 -6.15 -4.27 12.43
C PHE A 150 -5.44 -4.05 11.07
N MET A 151 -4.12 -3.82 11.06
CA MET A 151 -3.39 -3.47 9.82
C MET A 151 -3.50 -4.51 8.70
N PRO A 152 -3.36 -5.83 8.97
CA PRO A 152 -3.53 -6.82 7.91
C PRO A 152 -4.91 -6.78 7.28
N PHE A 153 -5.96 -6.58 8.07
CA PHE A 153 -7.33 -6.53 7.59
C PHE A 153 -7.60 -5.26 6.79
N VAL A 154 -7.37 -4.09 7.37
CA VAL A 154 -7.66 -2.80 6.71
C VAL A 154 -6.83 -2.61 5.43
N SER A 155 -5.62 -3.16 5.38
CA SER A 155 -4.76 -3.09 4.18
C SER A 155 -5.24 -3.95 3.02
N ALA A 156 -6.12 -4.92 3.24
CA ALA A 156 -6.74 -5.74 2.20
C ALA A 156 -8.02 -5.10 1.63
N TYR A 157 -8.59 -4.10 2.30
CA TYR A 157 -9.75 -3.39 1.76
C TYR A 157 -9.36 -2.40 0.65
N THR A 158 -10.24 -2.27 -0.34
CA THR A 158 -10.12 -1.30 -1.44
C THR A 158 -10.50 0.10 -0.94
N THR A 159 -9.62 0.75 -0.20
CA THR A 159 -9.85 2.09 0.34
C THR A 159 -8.88 3.11 -0.25
N PRO A 160 -9.36 4.29 -0.71
CA PRO A 160 -8.50 5.33 -1.28
C PRO A 160 -7.48 5.88 -0.27
N ALA A 161 -7.84 5.87 1.02
CA ALA A 161 -6.98 6.37 2.09
C ALA A 161 -5.64 5.64 2.18
N PHE A 162 -5.62 4.30 1.99
CA PHE A 162 -4.38 3.52 2.01
C PHE A 162 -3.45 3.86 0.86
N VAL A 163 -3.97 4.01 -0.34
CA VAL A 163 -3.17 4.40 -1.52
C VAL A 163 -2.66 5.83 -1.37
N CYS A 164 -3.49 6.74 -0.84
CA CYS A 164 -3.09 8.09 -0.52
C CYS A 164 -1.90 8.13 0.46
N ILE A 165 -1.97 7.38 1.57
CA ILE A 165 -0.88 7.30 2.57
C ILE A 165 0.45 6.91 1.91
N ILE A 166 0.46 5.99 0.95
CA ILE A 166 1.68 5.57 0.26
C ILE A 166 2.32 6.74 -0.48
N PHE A 167 1.53 7.51 -1.22
CA PHE A 167 2.02 8.69 -1.94
C PHE A 167 2.56 9.75 -0.99
N LEU A 168 1.86 10.01 0.11
CA LEU A 168 2.28 10.98 1.12
C LEU A 168 3.59 10.54 1.81
N MET A 169 3.69 9.28 2.20
CA MET A 169 4.91 8.75 2.82
C MET A 169 6.11 8.78 1.88
N TYR A 170 5.89 8.48 0.59
CA TYR A 170 6.97 8.58 -0.40
C TYR A 170 7.43 10.02 -0.59
N ALA A 171 6.51 10.98 -0.71
CA ALA A 171 6.83 12.39 -0.79
C ALA A 171 7.62 12.87 0.44
N THR A 172 7.17 12.49 1.64
CA THR A 172 7.87 12.80 2.89
C THR A 172 9.27 12.22 2.92
N LEU A 173 9.45 10.97 2.46
CA LEU A 173 10.75 10.32 2.40
C LEU A 173 11.72 11.08 1.46
N VAL A 174 11.22 11.54 0.30
CA VAL A 174 12.02 12.31 -0.67
C VAL A 174 12.44 13.64 -0.09
N ILE A 175 11.52 14.39 0.54
CA ILE A 175 11.79 15.68 1.18
C ILE A 175 12.79 15.50 2.32
N LEU A 176 12.55 14.55 3.20
CA LEU A 176 13.41 14.30 4.36
C LEU A 176 14.85 13.96 3.96
N ARG A 177 15.02 13.09 2.96
CA ARG A 177 16.35 12.78 2.42
C ARG A 177 17.07 14.02 1.88
N GLN A 178 16.32 14.89 1.20
CA GLN A 178 16.89 16.10 0.64
C GLN A 178 17.32 17.07 1.74
N GLU A 179 16.53 17.23 2.80
CA GLU A 179 16.86 18.10 3.92
C GLU A 179 18.07 17.58 4.72
N ILE A 180 18.15 16.28 4.96
CA ILE A 180 19.30 15.67 5.64
C ILE A 180 20.58 15.86 4.80
N ASN A 181 20.52 15.58 3.49
CA ASN A 181 21.67 15.78 2.61
C ASN A 181 22.11 17.25 2.55
N ARG A 182 21.17 18.19 2.55
CA ARG A 182 21.45 19.64 2.59
C ARG A 182 22.16 20.01 3.88
N TYR A 183 21.74 19.48 5.00
CA TYR A 183 22.33 19.74 6.31
C TYR A 183 23.76 19.17 6.43
N GLU A 184 23.98 17.94 5.97
CA GLU A 184 25.28 17.26 6.06
C GLU A 184 26.32 17.85 5.09
N SER A 185 25.95 18.09 3.84
CA SER A 185 26.88 18.50 2.78
C SER A 185 27.23 19.98 2.79
N LYS A 186 26.53 20.81 3.56
CA LYS A 186 26.63 22.29 3.52
C LYS A 186 26.53 22.88 2.10
N SER A 187 26.15 22.08 1.14
CA SER A 187 26.02 22.42 -0.27
C SER A 187 24.61 22.94 -0.54
N ILE A 188 24.54 24.15 -1.11
CA ILE A 188 23.25 24.77 -1.51
C ILE A 188 22.64 24.08 -2.77
N ASN A 189 23.27 23.05 -3.30
CA ASN A 189 22.74 22.33 -4.45
C ASN A 189 21.46 21.57 -4.10
N VAL A 190 20.39 22.34 -4.01
CA VAL A 190 19.02 21.82 -3.92
C VAL A 190 18.71 21.12 -5.23
N HIS A 191 18.60 19.79 -5.21
CA HIS A 191 18.14 19.06 -6.38
C HIS A 191 16.66 19.40 -6.62
N ARG A 192 16.39 20.38 -7.48
CA ARG A 192 15.02 20.80 -7.88
C ARG A 192 14.16 19.60 -8.26
N THR A 193 14.76 18.59 -8.89
CA THR A 193 14.09 17.34 -9.27
C THR A 193 13.44 16.62 -8.09
N SER A 194 14.08 16.59 -6.92
CA SER A 194 13.52 15.93 -5.73
C SER A 194 12.25 16.63 -5.25
N PHE A 195 12.21 17.94 -5.26
CA PHE A 195 11.00 18.70 -4.89
C PHE A 195 9.88 18.58 -5.92
N ILE A 196 10.22 18.50 -7.21
CA ILE A 196 9.24 18.23 -8.27
C ILE A 196 8.62 16.84 -8.07
N ILE A 197 9.45 15.84 -7.80
CA ILE A 197 8.97 14.47 -7.52
C ILE A 197 8.07 14.46 -6.27
N ALA A 198 8.50 15.09 -5.18
CA ALA A 198 7.70 15.17 -3.97
C ALA A 198 6.36 15.87 -4.21
N GLY A 199 6.37 17.03 -4.90
CA GLY A 199 5.14 17.74 -5.29
C GLY A 199 4.20 16.92 -6.15
N PHE A 200 4.74 16.15 -7.11
CA PHE A 200 3.97 15.24 -7.93
C PHE A 200 3.26 14.17 -7.08
N PHE A 201 3.97 13.54 -6.14
CA PHE A 201 3.38 12.53 -5.26
C PHE A 201 2.40 13.12 -4.23
N LEU A 202 2.62 14.34 -3.74
CA LEU A 202 1.63 15.07 -2.94
C LEU A 202 0.35 15.33 -3.74
N GLY A 203 0.48 15.75 -5.01
CA GLY A 203 -0.65 15.92 -5.92
C GLY A 203 -1.40 14.63 -6.20
N LEU A 204 -0.71 13.50 -6.41
CA LEU A 204 -1.34 12.19 -6.53
C LEU A 204 -2.06 11.77 -5.23
N GLY A 205 -1.47 12.02 -4.07
CA GLY A 205 -2.12 11.79 -2.79
C GLY A 205 -3.42 12.57 -2.66
N PHE A 206 -3.39 13.87 -2.95
CA PHE A 206 -4.58 14.72 -2.96
C PHE A 206 -5.64 14.23 -3.96
N SER A 207 -5.23 13.88 -5.17
CA SER A 207 -6.12 13.34 -6.20
C SER A 207 -6.72 11.98 -5.81
N THR A 208 -6.06 11.22 -4.96
CA THR A 208 -6.56 9.93 -4.46
C THR A 208 -7.57 10.14 -3.33
N TYR A 209 -7.27 11.03 -2.39
CA TYR A 209 -8.10 11.26 -1.21
C TYR A 209 -7.92 12.68 -0.68
N TYR A 210 -8.87 13.56 -0.96
CA TYR A 210 -8.78 15.00 -0.66
C TYR A 210 -8.69 15.33 0.84
N MET A 211 -9.14 14.45 1.73
CA MET A 211 -9.02 14.63 3.18
C MET A 211 -7.57 14.65 3.68
N CYS A 212 -6.59 14.33 2.83
CA CYS A 212 -5.17 14.46 3.17
C CYS A 212 -4.64 15.91 3.10
N MET A 213 -5.47 16.89 2.69
CA MET A 213 -5.07 18.29 2.55
C MET A 213 -4.37 18.89 3.78
N PRO A 214 -4.84 18.65 5.03
CA PRO A 214 -4.15 19.18 6.22
C PRO A 214 -2.71 18.65 6.34
N TYR A 215 -2.48 17.40 5.97
CA TYR A 215 -1.13 16.81 5.98
C TYR A 215 -0.23 17.46 4.93
N ILE A 216 -0.74 17.70 3.73
CA ILE A 216 0.00 18.36 2.64
C ILE A 216 0.38 19.78 3.06
N LEU A 217 -0.56 20.54 3.63
CA LEU A 217 -0.28 21.89 4.14
C LEU A 217 0.79 21.87 5.23
N GLY A 218 0.75 20.90 6.15
CA GLY A 218 1.75 20.77 7.20
C GLY A 218 3.17 20.40 6.70
N ILE A 219 3.31 19.88 5.48
CA ILE A 219 4.62 19.61 4.87
C ILE A 219 5.17 20.86 4.14
N ILE A 220 4.29 21.71 3.61
CA ILE A 220 4.68 22.88 2.81
C ILE A 220 5.06 24.08 3.70
N ILE A 221 4.48 24.18 4.90
CA ILE A 221 4.77 25.25 5.89
C ILE A 221 6.07 24.93 6.64
#